data_1b895819e78c9f523e66da00954c083c
#
_entry.id   1b895819e78c9f523e66da00954c083c
#
_cell.length_a   1.000
_cell.length_b   1.000
_cell.length_c   1.000
_cell.angle_alpha   90.00
_cell.angle_beta   90.00
_cell.angle_gamma   90.00
#
_symmetry.space_group_name_H-M   'P 1'
#
loop_
_entity.id
_entity.type
_entity.pdbx_description
1 polymer ?
#
loop_
_entity_poly.entity_id
_entity_poly.type
_entity_poly.pdbx_seq_one_letter_code
_entity_poly.pdbx_strand_id
1 'polypeptide(L)'
;MIFSGGEPLLRPDIFELIQHARSLGLRPVIGTNGMLITGEVAARLKAAGLACAGISLDSQDKSQHDWFRGSQGAWETTLQGIAACRDAGLPFQIHTTVMNWNEAEVTDITDLAVKLGAVAHHLFFLVPTGRGKDIEETTLKTAQYEALLGRILDKQAEVPIELKPTCAPQFMRIARTRNLPMRFTKGCLAGTSYCVILPNGDLQACPYLPLKAGNVRVAPFDVLWRDNPLFHDLRHHPLKGGCGQCGFEDICGGCRARAYYYSDGDYLAEEPWCNCGR
;
A
#
# COMPACT_ATOMS: atom_id res chain seq x y z
N MET A 1 13.52 1.11 -0.40
CA MET A 1 13.42 -0.13 0.41
C MET A 1 12.32 0.03 1.44
N ILE A 2 11.35 -0.88 1.51
CA ILE A 2 10.27 -0.81 2.49
C ILE A 2 10.43 -1.98 3.45
N PHE A 3 10.60 -1.69 4.73
CA PHE A 3 10.56 -2.70 5.78
C PHE A 3 9.13 -2.81 6.31
N SER A 4 8.56 -3.98 6.21
CA SER A 4 7.19 -4.29 6.62
C SER A 4 7.13 -5.76 7.04
N GLY A 5 5.94 -6.26 7.35
CA GLY A 5 5.78 -7.67 7.72
C GLY A 5 4.60 -7.86 8.65
N GLY A 6 4.79 -8.45 9.83
CA GLY A 6 3.97 -8.22 10.99
C GLY A 6 4.26 -6.80 11.51
N GLU A 7 4.80 -6.68 12.71
CA GLU A 7 5.29 -5.38 13.20
C GLU A 7 6.82 -5.35 13.10
N PRO A 8 7.41 -4.52 12.21
CA PRO A 8 8.86 -4.51 12.00
C PRO A 8 9.65 -4.01 13.20
N LEU A 9 9.05 -3.19 14.08
CA LEU A 9 9.70 -2.70 15.29
C LEU A 9 9.89 -3.77 16.38
N LEU A 10 9.28 -4.95 16.23
CA LEU A 10 9.56 -6.12 17.05
C LEU A 10 10.85 -6.83 16.64
N ARG A 11 11.40 -6.50 15.48
CA ARG A 11 12.64 -7.08 15.01
C ARG A 11 13.85 -6.40 15.69
N PRO A 12 14.71 -7.14 16.41
CA PRO A 12 15.78 -6.53 17.23
C PRO A 12 16.84 -5.78 16.42
N ASP A 13 17.12 -6.23 15.18
CA ASP A 13 18.12 -5.67 14.28
C ASP A 13 17.56 -4.66 13.27
N ILE A 14 16.32 -4.15 13.45
CA ILE A 14 15.67 -3.27 12.48
C ILE A 14 16.49 -1.98 12.22
N PHE A 15 17.10 -1.41 13.24
CA PHE A 15 17.91 -0.19 13.09
C PHE A 15 19.16 -0.44 12.27
N GLU A 16 19.83 -1.58 12.45
CA GLU A 16 21.00 -2.00 11.66
C GLU A 16 20.62 -2.21 10.19
N LEU A 17 19.48 -2.84 9.93
CA LEU A 17 18.97 -3.04 8.57
C LEU A 17 18.67 -1.71 7.87
N ILE A 18 18.09 -0.74 8.58
CA ILE A 18 17.83 0.60 8.08
C ILE A 18 19.15 1.31 7.75
N GLN A 19 20.13 1.27 8.65
CA GLN A 19 21.46 1.85 8.44
C GLN A 19 22.15 1.21 7.24
N HIS A 20 22.11 -0.11 7.14
CA HIS A 20 22.70 -0.83 6.01
C HIS A 20 22.03 -0.47 4.68
N ALA A 21 20.69 -0.43 4.62
CA ALA A 21 19.99 0.02 3.44
C ALA A 21 20.39 1.45 3.04
N ARG A 22 20.54 2.35 4.04
CA ARG A 22 20.97 3.73 3.82
C ARG A 22 22.41 3.81 3.29
N SER A 23 23.33 3.00 3.81
CA SER A 23 24.74 2.97 3.37
C SER A 23 24.88 2.50 1.91
N LEU A 24 23.93 1.70 1.43
CA LEU A 24 23.83 1.27 0.02
C LEU A 24 23.15 2.29 -0.91
N GLY A 25 22.88 3.52 -0.42
CA GLY A 25 22.19 4.55 -1.20
C GLY A 25 20.70 4.36 -1.35
N LEU A 26 20.09 3.35 -0.70
CA LEU A 26 18.65 3.14 -0.74
C LEU A 26 17.94 4.16 0.16
N ARG A 27 16.67 4.41 -0.12
CA ARG A 27 15.78 5.20 0.74
C ARG A 27 14.94 4.26 1.61
N PRO A 28 15.36 3.96 2.88
CA PRO A 28 14.60 3.07 3.74
C PRO A 28 13.34 3.75 4.27
N VAL A 29 12.24 3.04 4.24
CA VAL A 29 10.97 3.40 4.88
C VAL A 29 10.44 2.20 5.66
N ILE A 30 9.58 2.44 6.65
CA ILE A 30 8.97 1.40 7.49
C ILE A 30 7.45 1.48 7.39
N GLY A 31 6.77 0.31 7.38
CA GLY A 31 5.33 0.22 7.54
C GLY A 31 5.00 -0.41 8.90
N THR A 32 4.37 0.34 9.80
CA THR A 32 4.17 -0.03 11.21
C THR A 32 2.77 0.30 11.69
N ASN A 33 2.31 -0.37 12.76
CA ASN A 33 1.10 0.03 13.47
C ASN A 33 1.30 1.31 14.33
N GLY A 34 2.54 1.75 14.52
CA GLY A 34 2.87 2.97 15.26
C GLY A 34 2.94 2.81 16.78
N MET A 35 2.41 1.72 17.34
CA MET A 35 2.23 1.55 18.80
C MET A 35 3.56 1.41 19.56
N LEU A 36 4.63 1.01 18.90
CA LEU A 36 5.96 0.87 19.51
C LEU A 36 6.85 2.10 19.30
N ILE A 37 6.34 3.16 18.68
CA ILE A 37 7.11 4.37 18.44
C ILE A 37 7.05 5.28 19.68
N THR A 38 8.07 5.20 20.51
CA THR A 38 8.34 6.19 21.57
C THR A 38 9.22 7.32 21.05
N GLY A 39 9.41 8.40 21.82
CA GLY A 39 10.35 9.46 21.47
C GLY A 39 11.77 8.95 21.23
N GLU A 40 12.23 7.98 22.04
CA GLU A 40 13.53 7.32 21.86
C GLU A 40 13.56 6.52 20.55
N VAL A 41 12.53 5.72 20.27
CA VAL A 41 12.45 4.92 19.04
C VAL A 41 12.42 5.82 17.81
N ALA A 42 11.64 6.91 17.82
CA ALA A 42 11.58 7.86 16.72
C ALA A 42 12.96 8.53 16.47
N ALA A 43 13.66 8.93 17.52
CA ALA A 43 15.00 9.49 17.41
C ALA A 43 16.01 8.47 16.84
N ARG A 44 15.96 7.21 17.29
CA ARG A 44 16.82 6.12 16.79
C ARG A 44 16.53 5.79 15.32
N LEU A 45 15.26 5.74 14.92
CA LEU A 45 14.86 5.53 13.52
C LEU A 45 15.41 6.64 12.61
N LYS A 46 15.28 7.89 13.05
CA LYS A 46 15.84 9.04 12.33
C LYS A 46 17.37 8.97 12.24
N ALA A 47 18.05 8.69 13.35
CA ALA A 47 19.50 8.53 13.39
C ALA A 47 20.00 7.38 12.50
N ALA A 48 19.26 6.28 12.41
CA ALA A 48 19.52 5.17 11.49
C ALA A 48 19.35 5.55 10.00
N GLY A 49 18.76 6.72 9.71
CA GLY A 49 18.55 7.21 8.34
C GLY A 49 17.22 6.79 7.72
N LEU A 50 16.22 6.44 8.54
CA LEU A 50 14.86 6.20 8.05
C LEU A 50 14.32 7.45 7.36
N ALA A 51 13.83 7.29 6.15
CA ALA A 51 13.33 8.41 5.34
C ALA A 51 11.87 8.77 5.67
N CYS A 52 11.05 7.79 6.05
CA CYS A 52 9.64 8.00 6.38
C CYS A 52 9.07 6.79 7.12
N ALA A 53 8.15 7.02 8.05
CA ALA A 53 7.35 5.99 8.70
C ALA A 53 5.91 6.00 8.13
N GLY A 54 5.45 4.87 7.58
CA GLY A 54 4.05 4.66 7.22
C GLY A 54 3.31 4.09 8.42
N ILE A 55 2.40 4.87 9.00
CA ILE A 55 1.72 4.54 10.26
C ILE A 55 0.25 4.24 9.98
N SER A 56 -0.22 3.12 10.48
CA SER A 56 -1.60 2.67 10.28
C SER A 56 -2.59 3.45 11.15
N LEU A 57 -3.59 4.09 10.51
CA LEU A 57 -4.71 4.75 11.19
C LEU A 57 -5.97 4.58 10.31
N ASP A 58 -6.98 3.82 10.79
CA ASP A 58 -8.10 3.40 9.94
C ASP A 58 -9.41 4.12 10.26
N SER A 59 -9.49 4.86 11.34
CA SER A 59 -10.65 5.65 11.74
C SER A 59 -10.26 6.83 12.60
N GLN A 60 -11.09 7.87 12.60
CA GLN A 60 -11.04 8.94 13.60
C GLN A 60 -11.67 8.50 14.93
N ASP A 61 -12.59 7.55 14.89
CA ASP A 61 -13.19 6.97 16.08
C ASP A 61 -12.26 5.94 16.72
N LYS A 62 -11.93 6.18 17.98
CA LYS A 62 -11.08 5.31 18.79
C LYS A 62 -11.59 3.87 18.84
N SER A 63 -12.87 3.69 19.07
CA SER A 63 -13.48 2.37 19.27
C SER A 63 -13.46 1.56 17.97
N GLN A 64 -13.72 2.21 16.84
CA GLN A 64 -13.67 1.58 15.52
C GLN A 64 -12.23 1.19 15.14
N HIS A 65 -11.26 2.06 15.38
CA HIS A 65 -9.85 1.74 15.12
C HIS A 65 -9.38 0.59 15.99
N ASP A 66 -9.62 0.64 17.31
CA ASP A 66 -9.25 -0.41 18.26
C ASP A 66 -9.89 -1.75 17.90
N TRP A 67 -11.18 -1.74 17.55
CA TRP A 67 -11.90 -2.92 17.08
C TRP A 67 -11.25 -3.52 15.82
N PHE A 68 -11.00 -2.70 14.81
CA PHE A 68 -10.42 -3.18 13.54
C PHE A 68 -8.99 -3.70 13.71
N ARG A 69 -8.20 -3.08 14.58
CA ARG A 69 -6.84 -3.52 14.92
C ARG A 69 -6.80 -4.69 15.90
N GLY A 70 -7.93 -5.04 16.51
CA GLY A 70 -8.02 -6.12 17.50
C GLY A 70 -7.22 -5.83 18.77
N SER A 71 -7.05 -4.56 19.14
CA SER A 71 -6.23 -4.12 20.28
C SER A 71 -6.81 -2.88 20.92
N GLN A 72 -7.27 -3.02 22.17
CA GLN A 72 -7.76 -1.89 22.95
C GLN A 72 -6.64 -0.90 23.24
N GLY A 73 -6.89 0.40 23.05
CA GLY A 73 -5.91 1.47 23.21
C GLY A 73 -4.95 1.64 22.03
N ALA A 74 -5.13 0.90 20.92
CA ALA A 74 -4.31 1.02 19.74
C ALA A 74 -4.35 2.44 19.16
N TRP A 75 -5.54 3.07 19.10
CA TRP A 75 -5.72 4.42 18.59
C TRP A 75 -4.88 5.46 19.33
N GLU A 76 -5.00 5.47 20.66
CA GLU A 76 -4.26 6.42 21.50
C GLU A 76 -2.76 6.22 21.39
N THR A 77 -2.31 4.95 21.45
CA THR A 77 -0.89 4.61 21.37
C THR A 77 -0.31 4.94 19.99
N THR A 78 -1.09 4.73 18.93
CA THR A 78 -0.71 5.12 17.56
C THR A 78 -0.56 6.64 17.44
N LEU A 79 -1.48 7.43 18.00
CA LEU A 79 -1.36 8.88 18.00
C LEU A 79 -0.15 9.38 18.80
N GLN A 80 0.19 8.72 19.91
CA GLN A 80 1.44 9.01 20.65
C GLN A 80 2.67 8.72 19.78
N GLY A 81 2.68 7.62 19.02
CA GLY A 81 3.75 7.31 18.09
C GLY A 81 3.88 8.32 16.95
N ILE A 82 2.74 8.82 16.43
CA ILE A 82 2.71 9.90 15.44
C ILE A 82 3.30 11.20 16.02
N ALA A 83 2.89 11.57 17.24
CA ALA A 83 3.45 12.72 17.92
C ALA A 83 4.97 12.59 18.13
N ALA A 84 5.44 11.41 18.55
CA ALA A 84 6.87 11.12 18.69
C ALA A 84 7.65 11.28 17.37
N CYS A 85 7.10 10.83 16.25
CA CYS A 85 7.69 11.05 14.93
C CYS A 85 7.79 12.53 14.59
N ARG A 86 6.70 13.29 14.78
CA ARG A 86 6.65 14.72 14.54
C ARG A 86 7.71 15.47 15.39
N ASP A 87 7.73 15.20 16.70
CA ASP A 87 8.60 15.87 17.66
C ASP A 87 10.10 15.54 17.41
N ALA A 88 10.39 14.33 16.94
CA ALA A 88 11.72 13.95 16.47
C ALA A 88 12.06 14.53 15.08
N GLY A 89 11.11 15.13 14.36
CA GLY A 89 11.27 15.57 12.98
C GLY A 89 11.52 14.39 12.03
N LEU A 90 10.94 13.22 12.30
CA LEU A 90 10.91 12.07 11.41
C LEU A 90 9.66 12.16 10.52
N PRO A 91 9.79 12.30 9.19
CA PRO A 91 8.63 12.31 8.31
C PRO A 91 7.79 11.05 8.46
N PHE A 92 6.46 11.22 8.43
CA PHE A 92 5.55 10.09 8.47
C PHE A 92 4.38 10.29 7.51
N GLN A 93 3.77 9.20 7.13
CA GLN A 93 2.54 9.14 6.33
C GLN A 93 1.51 8.26 7.03
N ILE A 94 0.23 8.55 6.81
CA ILE A 94 -0.86 7.74 7.31
C ILE A 94 -1.22 6.65 6.29
N HIS A 95 -1.47 5.45 6.79
CA HIS A 95 -1.95 4.31 6.02
C HIS A 95 -3.32 3.89 6.54
N THR A 96 -4.35 3.98 5.70
CA THR A 96 -5.72 3.57 6.04
C THR A 96 -6.13 2.38 5.17
N THR A 97 -6.57 1.29 5.78
CA THR A 97 -7.24 0.21 5.08
C THR A 97 -8.69 0.59 4.86
N VAL A 98 -9.09 0.72 3.61
CA VAL A 98 -10.43 1.18 3.24
C VAL A 98 -11.39 -0.01 3.17
N MET A 99 -12.46 0.06 3.95
CA MET A 99 -13.50 -0.93 4.10
C MET A 99 -14.87 -0.25 4.00
N ASN A 100 -15.96 -1.03 3.92
CA ASN A 100 -17.32 -0.48 3.85
C ASN A 100 -17.73 0.32 5.11
N TRP A 101 -17.16 -0.02 6.27
CA TRP A 101 -17.50 0.62 7.54
C TRP A 101 -16.79 1.98 7.75
N ASN A 102 -15.62 2.23 7.10
CA ASN A 102 -14.90 3.51 7.21
C ASN A 102 -14.88 4.32 5.90
N GLU A 103 -15.54 3.86 4.85
CA GLU A 103 -15.55 4.53 3.55
C GLU A 103 -16.02 5.98 3.63
N ALA A 104 -17.05 6.23 4.44
CA ALA A 104 -17.63 7.56 4.58
C ALA A 104 -16.65 8.58 5.24
N GLU A 105 -15.77 8.13 6.13
CA GLU A 105 -14.83 8.99 6.87
C GLU A 105 -13.44 9.13 6.22
N VAL A 106 -13.21 8.53 5.05
CA VAL A 106 -11.89 8.55 4.38
C VAL A 106 -11.36 9.97 4.17
N THR A 107 -12.21 10.91 3.77
CA THR A 107 -11.83 12.32 3.59
C THR A 107 -11.53 13.02 4.92
N ASP A 108 -12.24 12.66 5.97
CA ASP A 108 -12.04 13.21 7.30
C ASP A 108 -10.75 12.66 7.94
N ILE A 109 -10.42 11.38 7.69
CA ILE A 109 -9.11 10.81 8.06
C ILE A 109 -7.99 11.53 7.31
N THR A 110 -8.22 11.95 6.07
CA THR A 110 -7.25 12.78 5.32
C THR A 110 -7.02 14.12 6.01
N ASP A 111 -8.10 14.80 6.44
CA ASP A 111 -8.00 16.06 7.17
C ASP A 111 -7.29 15.87 8.52
N LEU A 112 -7.55 14.76 9.20
CA LEU A 112 -6.80 14.39 10.41
C LEU A 112 -5.31 14.17 10.10
N ALA A 113 -4.97 13.47 9.03
CA ALA A 113 -3.57 13.27 8.60
C ALA A 113 -2.85 14.60 8.36
N VAL A 114 -3.51 15.58 7.71
CA VAL A 114 -2.98 16.94 7.53
C VAL A 114 -2.76 17.61 8.88
N LYS A 115 -3.73 17.57 9.79
CA LYS A 115 -3.64 18.17 11.14
C LYS A 115 -2.51 17.57 11.97
N LEU A 116 -2.26 16.26 11.83
CA LEU A 116 -1.18 15.56 12.52
C LEU A 116 0.20 15.90 11.95
N GLY A 117 0.27 16.47 10.74
CA GLY A 117 1.52 16.83 10.07
C GLY A 117 2.09 15.70 9.18
N ALA A 118 1.25 14.77 8.72
CA ALA A 118 1.66 13.74 7.78
C ALA A 118 2.09 14.36 6.44
N VAL A 119 3.05 13.71 5.76
CA VAL A 119 3.49 14.11 4.42
C VAL A 119 2.66 13.46 3.30
N ALA A 120 1.93 12.40 3.61
CA ALA A 120 1.06 11.69 2.68
C ALA A 120 -0.01 10.88 3.43
N HIS A 121 -1.10 10.55 2.73
CA HIS A 121 -2.10 9.60 3.16
C HIS A 121 -2.26 8.52 2.08
N HIS A 122 -1.90 7.28 2.39
CA HIS A 122 -2.04 6.13 1.51
C HIS A 122 -3.28 5.32 1.89
N LEU A 123 -4.17 5.15 0.94
CA LEU A 123 -5.47 4.51 1.08
C LEU A 123 -5.38 3.11 0.48
N PHE A 124 -5.35 2.08 1.31
CA PHE A 124 -5.18 0.69 0.90
C PHE A 124 -6.54 0.02 0.70
N PHE A 125 -6.84 -0.35 -0.52
CA PHE A 125 -8.03 -1.12 -0.85
C PHE A 125 -7.77 -2.62 -0.69
N LEU A 126 -8.70 -3.31 -0.03
CA LEU A 126 -8.52 -4.72 0.31
C LEU A 126 -8.28 -5.58 -0.95
N VAL A 127 -7.32 -6.47 -0.83
CA VAL A 127 -7.15 -7.64 -1.69
C VAL A 127 -7.34 -8.86 -0.81
N PRO A 128 -8.30 -9.78 -1.11
CA PRO A 128 -8.65 -10.88 -0.22
C PRO A 128 -7.57 -11.97 -0.19
N THR A 129 -6.49 -11.72 0.53
CA THR A 129 -5.38 -12.65 0.71
C THR A 129 -4.97 -12.73 2.17
N GLY A 130 -4.44 -13.87 2.62
CA GLY A 130 -4.14 -14.10 4.02
C GLY A 130 -5.36 -13.84 4.90
N ARG A 131 -5.21 -13.12 6.00
CA ARG A 131 -6.32 -12.70 6.89
C ARG A 131 -7.36 -11.78 6.23
N GLY A 132 -7.02 -11.16 5.08
CA GLY A 132 -7.97 -10.36 4.32
C GLY A 132 -9.14 -11.15 3.76
N LYS A 133 -9.03 -12.48 3.65
CA LYS A 133 -10.15 -13.36 3.28
C LYS A 133 -11.25 -13.38 4.32
N ASP A 134 -10.88 -13.29 5.59
CA ASP A 134 -11.83 -13.40 6.71
C ASP A 134 -12.71 -12.14 6.84
N ILE A 135 -12.34 -11.05 6.16
CA ILE A 135 -13.06 -9.77 6.18
C ILE A 135 -13.51 -9.33 4.77
N GLU A 136 -13.51 -10.24 3.79
CA GLU A 136 -13.87 -9.94 2.40
C GLU A 136 -15.29 -9.36 2.29
N GLU A 137 -16.23 -9.83 3.07
CA GLU A 137 -17.62 -9.36 3.10
C GLU A 137 -17.77 -7.88 3.48
N THR A 138 -16.74 -7.31 4.14
CA THR A 138 -16.69 -5.90 4.52
C THR A 138 -15.99 -5.02 3.46
N THR A 139 -15.73 -5.56 2.27
CA THR A 139 -15.16 -4.79 1.15
C THR A 139 -16.20 -3.88 0.49
N LEU A 140 -15.72 -2.88 -0.22
CA LEU A 140 -16.57 -2.02 -1.03
C LEU A 140 -17.12 -2.77 -2.24
N LYS A 141 -18.37 -2.51 -2.59
CA LYS A 141 -18.94 -2.92 -3.88
C LYS A 141 -18.37 -2.01 -5.00
N THR A 142 -18.36 -2.54 -6.23
CA THR A 142 -17.74 -1.87 -7.38
C THR A 142 -18.18 -0.41 -7.57
N ALA A 143 -19.47 -0.10 -7.45
CA ALA A 143 -19.97 1.27 -7.58
C ALA A 143 -19.46 2.20 -6.46
N GLN A 144 -19.46 1.73 -5.21
CA GLN A 144 -18.95 2.48 -4.06
C GLN A 144 -17.43 2.71 -4.21
N TYR A 145 -16.72 1.69 -4.66
CA TYR A 145 -15.28 1.75 -4.91
C TYR A 145 -14.93 2.84 -5.93
N GLU A 146 -15.59 2.91 -7.09
CA GLU A 146 -15.35 3.94 -8.10
C GLU A 146 -15.75 5.33 -7.62
N ALA A 147 -16.88 5.46 -6.93
CA ALA A 147 -17.33 6.72 -6.36
C ALA A 147 -16.30 7.26 -5.34
N LEU A 148 -15.78 6.38 -4.47
CA LEU A 148 -14.76 6.76 -3.49
C LEU A 148 -13.45 7.18 -4.16
N LEU A 149 -12.99 6.49 -5.21
CA LEU A 149 -11.81 6.92 -5.97
C LEU A 149 -12.00 8.32 -6.56
N GLY A 150 -13.20 8.64 -7.04
CA GLY A 150 -13.57 9.99 -7.46
C GLY A 150 -13.40 11.01 -6.34
N ARG A 151 -13.98 10.76 -5.16
CA ARG A 151 -13.87 11.64 -3.99
C ARG A 151 -12.43 11.84 -3.51
N ILE A 152 -11.61 10.79 -3.54
CA ILE A 152 -10.18 10.87 -3.18
C ILE A 152 -9.43 11.78 -4.15
N LEU A 153 -9.71 11.68 -5.46
CA LEU A 153 -9.09 12.54 -6.46
C LEU A 153 -9.53 13.99 -6.31
N ASP A 154 -10.80 14.24 -5.97
CA ASP A 154 -11.31 15.58 -5.68
C ASP A 154 -10.61 16.15 -4.42
N LYS A 155 -10.52 15.33 -3.35
CA LYS A 155 -9.83 15.71 -2.11
C LYS A 155 -8.35 16.01 -2.30
N GLN A 156 -7.68 15.35 -3.25
CA GLN A 156 -6.27 15.63 -3.55
C GLN A 156 -6.03 17.11 -3.95
N ALA A 157 -7.00 17.74 -4.61
CA ALA A 157 -6.90 19.16 -5.00
C ALA A 157 -7.05 20.13 -3.81
N GLU A 158 -7.61 19.67 -2.70
CA GLU A 158 -7.92 20.49 -1.52
C GLU A 158 -6.83 20.44 -0.44
N VAL A 159 -5.97 19.41 -0.45
CA VAL A 159 -5.01 19.17 0.62
C VAL A 159 -3.56 19.30 0.16
N PRO A 160 -2.64 19.75 1.05
CA PRO A 160 -1.24 19.94 0.70
C PRO A 160 -0.40 18.65 0.71
N ILE A 161 -0.99 17.52 1.13
CA ILE A 161 -0.30 16.22 1.24
C ILE A 161 -0.65 15.32 0.06
N GLU A 162 0.22 14.35 -0.23
CA GLU A 162 -0.05 13.35 -1.27
C GLU A 162 -1.11 12.36 -0.81
N LEU A 163 -2.16 12.17 -1.63
CA LEU A 163 -3.12 11.06 -1.49
C LEU A 163 -2.80 9.98 -2.51
N LYS A 164 -2.68 8.74 -2.04
CA LYS A 164 -2.38 7.61 -2.93
C LYS A 164 -3.35 6.45 -2.72
N PRO A 165 -4.31 6.24 -3.63
CA PRO A 165 -5.04 4.98 -3.69
C PRO A 165 -4.07 3.82 -3.98
N THR A 166 -3.94 2.89 -3.05
CA THR A 166 -3.05 1.72 -3.14
C THR A 166 -3.90 0.47 -3.34
N CYS A 167 -3.47 -0.44 -4.21
CA CYS A 167 -4.27 -1.58 -4.67
C CYS A 167 -5.58 -1.17 -5.38
N ALA A 168 -5.61 0.04 -5.93
CA ALA A 168 -6.75 0.63 -6.62
C ALA A 168 -6.32 1.28 -7.95
N PRO A 169 -5.67 0.55 -8.87
CA PRO A 169 -5.05 1.14 -10.06
C PRO A 169 -6.03 1.91 -10.96
N GLN A 170 -7.33 1.66 -10.84
CA GLN A 170 -8.38 2.36 -11.55
C GLN A 170 -8.38 3.88 -11.32
N PHE A 171 -7.79 4.35 -10.21
CA PHE A 171 -7.62 5.79 -9.98
C PHE A 171 -6.87 6.50 -11.12
N MET A 172 -5.92 5.81 -11.78
CA MET A 172 -5.19 6.35 -12.94
C MET A 172 -6.10 6.56 -14.13
N ARG A 173 -7.00 5.61 -14.41
CA ARG A 173 -8.01 5.74 -15.46
C ARG A 173 -8.94 6.92 -15.18
N ILE A 174 -9.49 7.00 -13.95
CA ILE A 174 -10.41 8.07 -13.54
C ILE A 174 -9.72 9.44 -13.64
N ALA A 175 -8.48 9.56 -13.15
CA ALA A 175 -7.71 10.80 -13.24
C ALA A 175 -7.48 11.20 -14.70
N ARG A 176 -7.11 10.26 -15.58
CA ARG A 176 -6.91 10.50 -17.00
C ARG A 176 -8.20 10.96 -17.69
N THR A 177 -9.31 10.30 -17.42
CA THR A 177 -10.62 10.66 -17.98
C THR A 177 -11.07 12.08 -17.55
N ARG A 178 -10.69 12.48 -16.33
CA ARG A 178 -10.97 13.82 -15.78
C ARG A 178 -9.89 14.88 -16.12
N ASN A 179 -8.87 14.51 -16.88
CA ASN A 179 -7.71 15.38 -17.19
C ASN A 179 -7.01 15.94 -15.94
N LEU A 180 -6.98 15.17 -14.84
CA LEU A 180 -6.30 15.56 -13.63
C LEU A 180 -4.78 15.31 -13.73
N PRO A 181 -3.93 16.21 -13.21
CA PRO A 181 -2.49 15.99 -13.17
C PRO A 181 -2.18 14.88 -12.17
N MET A 182 -1.35 13.91 -12.60
CA MET A 182 -0.95 12.80 -11.74
C MET A 182 0.57 12.75 -11.58
N ARG A 183 1.03 12.53 -10.34
CA ARG A 183 2.45 12.29 -10.05
C ARG A 183 2.88 10.86 -10.39
N PHE A 184 1.92 9.95 -10.48
CA PHE A 184 2.15 8.53 -10.77
C PHE A 184 2.03 8.27 -12.26
N THR A 185 2.83 7.34 -12.77
CA THR A 185 2.82 6.93 -14.18
C THR A 185 2.03 5.64 -14.40
N LYS A 186 1.90 4.81 -13.35
CA LYS A 186 1.14 3.54 -13.38
C LYS A 186 0.37 3.33 -12.08
N GLY A 187 -0.79 2.70 -12.19
CA GLY A 187 -1.64 2.33 -11.06
C GLY A 187 -1.12 1.12 -10.29
N CYS A 188 -0.70 0.06 -10.99
CA CYS A 188 -0.10 -1.12 -10.39
C CYS A 188 1.38 -1.23 -10.78
N LEU A 189 2.25 -1.45 -9.79
CA LEU A 189 3.69 -1.57 -9.97
C LEU A 189 4.20 -3.00 -9.77
N ALA A 190 3.33 -3.96 -9.46
CA ALA A 190 3.68 -5.35 -9.19
C ALA A 190 4.46 -5.97 -10.37
N GLY A 191 5.65 -6.48 -10.11
CA GLY A 191 6.51 -7.11 -11.10
C GLY A 191 7.11 -6.16 -12.14
N THR A 192 6.71 -4.88 -12.21
CA THR A 192 7.25 -3.88 -13.14
C THR A 192 8.32 -2.99 -12.51
N SER A 193 8.03 -2.42 -11.34
CA SER A 193 8.98 -1.61 -10.56
C SER A 193 8.85 -1.85 -9.05
N TYR A 194 8.14 -2.89 -8.66
CA TYR A 194 7.93 -3.31 -7.28
C TYR A 194 7.93 -4.83 -7.16
N CYS A 195 8.56 -5.34 -6.12
CA CYS A 195 8.53 -6.74 -5.70
C CYS A 195 8.65 -6.83 -4.17
N VAL A 196 8.44 -8.02 -3.64
CA VAL A 196 8.56 -8.33 -2.22
C VAL A 196 9.49 -9.52 -2.02
N ILE A 197 10.40 -9.40 -1.06
CA ILE A 197 11.21 -10.50 -0.56
C ILE A 197 10.68 -10.85 0.82
N LEU A 198 10.19 -12.08 0.97
CA LEU A 198 9.68 -12.60 2.22
C LEU A 198 10.83 -12.95 3.19
N PRO A 199 10.56 -13.11 4.51
CA PRO A 199 11.60 -13.44 5.49
C PRO A 199 12.37 -14.72 5.20
N ASN A 200 11.74 -15.69 4.53
CA ASN A 200 12.39 -16.93 4.09
C ASN A 200 13.24 -16.78 2.81
N GLY A 201 13.28 -15.59 2.22
CA GLY A 201 14.00 -15.29 0.98
C GLY A 201 13.18 -15.48 -0.30
N ASP A 202 11.91 -15.89 -0.22
CA ASP A 202 11.07 -16.04 -1.40
C ASP A 202 10.74 -14.68 -2.01
N LEU A 203 10.87 -14.58 -3.34
CA LEU A 203 10.56 -13.40 -4.13
C LEU A 203 9.16 -13.51 -4.69
N GLN A 204 8.36 -12.44 -4.56
CA GLN A 204 7.01 -12.30 -5.11
C GLN A 204 6.88 -10.95 -5.83
N ALA A 205 5.98 -10.88 -6.81
CA ALA A 205 5.70 -9.63 -7.51
C ALA A 205 4.94 -8.61 -6.64
N CYS A 206 4.14 -9.09 -5.68
CA CYS A 206 3.32 -8.29 -4.77
C CYS A 206 3.04 -9.08 -3.50
N PRO A 207 2.92 -8.47 -2.32
CA PRO A 207 2.59 -9.19 -1.07
C PRO A 207 1.21 -9.83 -1.10
N TYR A 208 0.35 -9.37 -1.99
CA TYR A 208 -1.02 -9.90 -2.17
C TYR A 208 -1.15 -10.91 -3.32
N LEU A 209 -0.09 -11.14 -4.10
CA LEU A 209 -0.05 -12.14 -5.17
C LEU A 209 0.85 -13.30 -4.73
N PRO A 210 0.29 -14.41 -4.21
CA PRO A 210 1.04 -15.46 -3.51
C PRO A 210 1.76 -16.42 -4.49
N LEU A 211 2.36 -15.86 -5.53
CA LEU A 211 3.14 -16.59 -6.52
C LEU A 211 4.63 -16.39 -6.29
N LYS A 212 5.34 -17.49 -6.04
CA LYS A 212 6.79 -17.49 -5.83
C LYS A 212 7.53 -17.36 -7.17
N ALA A 213 8.28 -16.28 -7.30
CA ALA A 213 9.15 -16.01 -8.45
C ALA A 213 10.61 -16.51 -8.25
N GLY A 214 10.86 -17.27 -7.19
CA GLY A 214 12.18 -17.77 -6.85
C GLY A 214 12.58 -17.44 -5.42
N ASN A 215 13.85 -17.67 -5.06
CA ASN A 215 14.36 -17.39 -3.73
C ASN A 215 15.75 -16.74 -3.83
N VAL A 216 15.89 -15.56 -3.22
CA VAL A 216 17.13 -14.76 -3.30
C VAL A 216 18.32 -15.36 -2.54
N ARG A 217 18.10 -16.41 -1.74
CA ARG A 217 19.16 -17.19 -1.09
C ARG A 217 19.70 -18.30 -1.99
N VAL A 218 19.00 -18.59 -3.09
CA VAL A 218 19.32 -19.69 -4.02
C VAL A 218 19.85 -19.14 -5.35
N ALA A 219 19.30 -18.01 -5.82
CA ALA A 219 19.70 -17.37 -7.06
C ALA A 219 19.82 -15.85 -6.90
N PRO A 220 20.72 -15.17 -7.65
CA PRO A 220 20.87 -13.71 -7.59
C PRO A 220 19.56 -12.98 -7.90
N PHE A 221 19.31 -11.88 -7.18
CA PHE A 221 18.09 -11.10 -7.33
C PHE A 221 17.89 -10.56 -8.75
N ASP A 222 18.95 -10.06 -9.38
CA ASP A 222 18.91 -9.50 -10.74
C ASP A 222 18.50 -10.53 -11.79
N VAL A 223 18.96 -11.80 -11.65
CA VAL A 223 18.57 -12.92 -12.49
C VAL A 223 17.08 -13.23 -12.29
N LEU A 224 16.64 -13.37 -11.03
CA LEU A 224 15.23 -13.64 -10.72
C LEU A 224 14.33 -12.52 -11.23
N TRP A 225 14.72 -11.26 -11.04
CA TRP A 225 13.96 -10.08 -11.46
C TRP A 225 13.85 -9.97 -12.98
N ARG A 226 14.92 -10.26 -13.72
CA ARG A 226 14.97 -10.14 -15.19
C ARG A 226 14.29 -11.30 -15.89
N ASP A 227 14.64 -12.54 -15.48
CA ASP A 227 14.42 -13.73 -16.29
C ASP A 227 13.25 -14.61 -15.82
N ASN A 228 12.64 -14.30 -14.66
CA ASN A 228 11.53 -15.12 -14.17
C ASN A 228 10.25 -14.92 -15.01
N PRO A 229 9.57 -16.01 -15.43
CA PRO A 229 8.34 -15.94 -16.25
C PRO A 229 7.24 -15.07 -15.67
N LEU A 230 6.99 -15.11 -14.34
CA LEU A 230 5.97 -14.28 -13.70
C LEU A 230 6.21 -12.78 -13.92
N PHE A 231 7.46 -12.34 -13.77
CA PHE A 231 7.82 -10.94 -14.00
C PHE A 231 7.78 -10.58 -15.48
N HIS A 232 8.16 -11.51 -16.36
CA HIS A 232 8.04 -11.33 -17.80
C HIS A 232 6.58 -11.13 -18.21
N ASP A 233 5.69 -11.99 -17.73
CA ASP A 233 4.26 -11.91 -18.02
C ASP A 233 3.65 -10.59 -17.54
N LEU A 234 3.91 -10.19 -16.30
CA LEU A 234 3.41 -8.92 -15.73
C LEU A 234 3.89 -7.67 -16.49
N ARG A 235 4.98 -7.79 -17.27
CA ARG A 235 5.54 -6.69 -18.07
C ARG A 235 5.11 -6.69 -19.54
N HIS A 236 4.87 -7.86 -20.10
CA HIS A 236 4.83 -8.03 -21.56
C HIS A 236 3.61 -8.78 -22.09
N HIS A 237 2.98 -9.64 -21.28
CA HIS A 237 1.80 -10.36 -21.74
C HIS A 237 0.56 -9.47 -21.74
N PRO A 238 -0.28 -9.55 -22.79
CA PRO A 238 -1.53 -8.82 -22.85
C PRO A 238 -2.47 -9.31 -21.76
N LEU A 239 -3.18 -8.37 -21.15
CA LEU A 239 -4.24 -8.69 -20.19
C LEU A 239 -5.44 -9.28 -20.92
N LYS A 240 -6.24 -10.06 -20.18
CA LYS A 240 -7.43 -10.72 -20.70
C LYS A 240 -8.70 -9.92 -20.38
N GLY A 241 -9.80 -10.32 -21.03
CA GLY A 241 -11.13 -9.75 -20.80
C GLY A 241 -11.18 -8.24 -20.98
N GLY A 242 -11.99 -7.57 -20.17
CA GLY A 242 -12.16 -6.11 -20.25
C GLY A 242 -10.89 -5.31 -20.06
N CYS A 243 -9.91 -5.81 -19.29
CA CYS A 243 -8.62 -5.12 -19.13
C CYS A 243 -7.80 -5.13 -20.41
N GLY A 244 -7.75 -6.23 -21.16
CA GLY A 244 -7.00 -6.34 -22.41
C GLY A 244 -7.61 -5.59 -23.60
N GLN A 245 -8.87 -5.18 -23.48
CA GLN A 245 -9.59 -4.35 -24.47
C GLN A 245 -9.68 -2.88 -24.05
N CYS A 246 -9.11 -2.55 -22.89
CA CYS A 246 -9.25 -1.24 -22.27
C CYS A 246 -8.19 -0.27 -22.80
N GLY A 247 -8.61 0.90 -23.30
CA GLY A 247 -7.68 1.96 -23.73
C GLY A 247 -6.82 2.58 -22.60
N PHE A 248 -6.92 2.09 -21.36
CA PHE A 248 -6.15 2.52 -20.21
C PHE A 248 -5.24 1.43 -19.66
N GLU A 249 -5.02 0.32 -20.38
CA GLU A 249 -4.22 -0.81 -19.94
C GLU A 249 -2.83 -0.38 -19.46
N ASP A 250 -2.16 0.47 -20.23
CA ASP A 250 -0.78 0.92 -19.97
C ASP A 250 -0.63 1.68 -18.65
N ILE A 251 -1.62 2.46 -18.26
CA ILE A 251 -1.56 3.31 -17.07
C ILE A 251 -2.26 2.70 -15.85
N CYS A 252 -3.31 1.90 -16.06
CA CYS A 252 -4.11 1.28 -15.01
C CYS A 252 -3.65 -0.15 -14.75
N GLY A 253 -3.81 -1.04 -15.72
CA GLY A 253 -3.46 -2.46 -15.65
C GLY A 253 -4.28 -3.29 -14.66
N GLY A 254 -5.25 -2.74 -13.93
CA GLY A 254 -6.00 -3.44 -12.87
C GLY A 254 -5.12 -3.99 -11.73
N CYS A 255 -5.71 -4.44 -10.64
CA CYS A 255 -4.98 -5.11 -9.56
C CYS A 255 -4.78 -6.60 -9.91
N ARG A 256 -3.55 -7.00 -10.24
CA ARG A 256 -3.25 -8.38 -10.65
C ARG A 256 -3.46 -9.41 -9.54
N ALA A 257 -3.29 -9.00 -8.29
CA ALA A 257 -3.57 -9.86 -7.14
C ALA A 257 -5.07 -10.09 -6.94
N ARG A 258 -5.90 -9.07 -7.17
CA ARG A 258 -7.36 -9.19 -7.11
C ARG A 258 -7.90 -9.98 -8.31
N ALA A 259 -7.36 -9.74 -9.51
CA ALA A 259 -7.64 -10.57 -10.67
C ALA A 259 -7.35 -12.06 -10.39
N TYR A 260 -6.16 -12.36 -9.88
CA TYR A 260 -5.77 -13.71 -9.47
C TYR A 260 -6.76 -14.37 -8.49
N TYR A 261 -7.17 -13.62 -7.47
CA TYR A 261 -8.05 -14.13 -6.43
C TYR A 261 -9.44 -14.51 -6.97
N TYR A 262 -10.04 -13.66 -7.82
CA TYR A 262 -11.41 -13.87 -8.33
C TYR A 262 -11.49 -14.64 -9.66
N SER A 263 -10.36 -15.12 -10.21
CA SER A 263 -10.28 -15.82 -11.49
C SER A 263 -9.54 -17.15 -11.38
N ASP A 264 -9.72 -17.87 -10.27
CA ASP A 264 -9.12 -19.19 -10.05
C ASP A 264 -7.61 -19.26 -10.32
N GLY A 265 -6.88 -18.18 -10.00
CA GLY A 265 -5.42 -18.13 -10.14
C GLY A 265 -4.89 -17.48 -11.41
N ASP A 266 -5.75 -16.89 -12.24
CA ASP A 266 -5.32 -16.18 -13.45
C ASP A 266 -5.01 -14.69 -13.14
N TYR A 267 -3.75 -14.37 -12.91
CA TYR A 267 -3.33 -12.98 -12.65
C TYR A 267 -3.36 -12.06 -13.89
N LEU A 268 -3.57 -12.60 -15.09
CA LEU A 268 -3.76 -11.83 -16.31
C LEU A 268 -5.24 -11.58 -16.63
N ALA A 269 -6.17 -12.17 -15.86
CA ALA A 269 -7.59 -11.95 -16.01
C ALA A 269 -8.02 -10.48 -15.81
N GLU A 270 -9.24 -10.15 -16.17
CA GLU A 270 -9.78 -8.82 -15.93
C GLU A 270 -9.92 -8.49 -14.44
N GLU A 271 -9.81 -7.22 -14.11
CA GLU A 271 -10.01 -6.70 -12.76
C GLU A 271 -11.51 -6.70 -12.42
N PRO A 272 -11.97 -7.46 -11.42
CA PRO A 272 -13.41 -7.65 -11.15
C PRO A 272 -14.12 -6.39 -10.64
N TRP A 273 -13.39 -5.45 -10.03
CA TRP A 273 -13.96 -4.22 -9.46
C TRP A 273 -13.91 -3.02 -10.43
N CYS A 274 -13.74 -3.28 -11.72
CA CYS A 274 -13.69 -2.22 -12.73
C CYS A 274 -15.03 -2.11 -13.46
N ASN A 275 -15.56 -0.89 -13.62
CA ASN A 275 -16.74 -0.57 -14.42
C ASN A 275 -16.41 -0.07 -15.84
N CYS A 276 -15.14 -0.05 -16.25
CA CYS A 276 -14.76 0.41 -17.57
C CYS A 276 -15.27 -0.56 -18.65
N GLY A 277 -16.13 -0.05 -19.52
CA GLY A 277 -16.65 -0.86 -20.63
C GLY A 277 -17.79 -1.83 -20.27
N ARG A 278 -18.38 -1.70 -19.08
CA ARG A 278 -19.58 -2.43 -18.67
C ARG A 278 -20.81 -1.55 -18.70
#